data_2e805f3077f9155391c81e5fc9db1029
#
_entry.id   2e805f3077f9155391c81e5fc9db1029
#
_cell.length_a   1.000
_cell.length_b   1.000
_cell.length_c   1.000
_cell.angle_alpha   90.00
_cell.angle_beta   90.00
_cell.angle_gamma   90.00
#
_symmetry.space_group_name_H-M   'P 1'
#
loop_
_entity.id
_entity.type
_entity.pdbx_description
1 polymer ?
#
loop_
_entity_poly.entity_id
_entity_poly.type
_entity_poly.pdbx_seq_one_letter_code
_entity_poly.pdbx_strand_id
1 'polypeptide(L)'
;MLTQFSRTELLLGKEAMDKLKNSRVAVFGIGGVGGYVCEALVRSGVGAFDLIDDDKVCLTNLNRQIIATRKTVGKYKVDVMKERMLEINPDVNVRIHKCFFLPENADEFPFDEYDYVVDAVDTVTAKIELVMKSQAMNVPIISSMGAGNKLDASAFKVADIDKTQMCPLAKVMRRELKKRHVKKLKVVYSEEKPTRPIEDMAISCRNHCICPPGAEHKCTERRDIPGSVAFVPSVVGLIIAGEVVKDLCAK
;
A
#
# COMPACT_ATOMS: atom_id res chain seq x y z
N MET A 1 1.49 -19.51 26.79
CA MET A 1 0.11 -19.74 26.33
C MET A 1 0.10 -19.60 24.82
N LEU A 2 -0.62 -20.44 24.07
CA LEU A 2 -0.69 -20.32 22.60
C LEU A 2 -1.55 -19.09 22.21
N THR A 3 -1.07 -18.35 21.22
CA THR A 3 -1.74 -17.19 20.63
C THR A 3 -1.82 -17.33 19.11
N GLN A 4 -2.56 -16.48 18.44
CA GLN A 4 -2.59 -16.41 16.97
C GLN A 4 -1.21 -16.16 16.35
N PHE A 5 -0.24 -15.66 17.12
CA PHE A 5 1.12 -15.35 16.66
C PHE A 5 2.15 -16.45 17.01
N SER A 6 1.76 -17.53 17.70
CA SER A 6 2.73 -18.54 18.18
C SER A 6 3.60 -19.14 17.08
N ARG A 7 3.05 -19.35 15.86
CA ARG A 7 3.85 -19.85 14.74
C ARG A 7 4.84 -18.81 14.19
N THR A 8 4.48 -17.54 14.22
CA THR A 8 5.38 -16.45 13.86
C THR A 8 6.49 -16.30 14.87
N GLU A 9 6.16 -16.43 16.17
CA GLU A 9 7.14 -16.41 17.27
C GLU A 9 8.16 -17.55 17.19
N LEU A 10 7.74 -18.76 16.78
CA LEU A 10 8.67 -19.88 16.55
C LEU A 10 9.71 -19.57 15.47
N LEU A 11 9.39 -18.70 14.52
CA LEU A 11 10.30 -18.33 13.43
C LEU A 11 11.14 -17.09 13.75
N LEU A 12 10.53 -16.06 14.34
CA LEU A 12 11.17 -14.76 14.57
C LEU A 12 11.75 -14.60 15.97
N GLY A 13 11.25 -15.38 16.94
CA GLY A 13 11.60 -15.26 18.35
C GLY A 13 10.80 -14.20 19.10
N LYS A 14 10.82 -14.28 20.43
CA LYS A 14 10.03 -13.42 21.31
C LYS A 14 10.40 -11.94 21.20
N GLU A 15 11.70 -11.62 21.13
CA GLU A 15 12.18 -10.25 21.04
C GLU A 15 11.64 -9.54 19.78
N ALA A 16 11.65 -10.21 18.63
CA ALA A 16 11.09 -9.70 17.39
C ALA A 16 9.57 -9.49 17.49
N MET A 17 8.85 -10.42 18.16
CA MET A 17 7.41 -10.27 18.38
C MET A 17 7.09 -9.08 19.29
N ASP A 18 7.88 -8.84 20.32
CA ASP A 18 7.73 -7.68 21.20
C ASP A 18 7.99 -6.36 20.45
N LYS A 19 8.98 -6.31 19.54
CA LYS A 19 9.21 -5.17 18.65
C LYS A 19 8.02 -4.92 17.73
N LEU A 20 7.52 -5.95 17.04
CA LEU A 20 6.36 -5.82 16.14
C LEU A 20 5.12 -5.34 16.88
N LYS A 21 4.85 -5.90 18.06
CA LYS A 21 3.72 -5.51 18.90
C LYS A 21 3.74 -4.03 19.29
N ASN A 22 4.92 -3.47 19.50
CA ASN A 22 5.10 -2.06 19.89
C ASN A 22 5.29 -1.11 18.70
N SER A 23 5.35 -1.64 17.47
CA SER A 23 5.56 -0.83 16.26
C SER A 23 4.26 -0.25 15.72
N ARG A 24 4.35 0.98 15.20
CA ARG A 24 3.30 1.68 14.46
C ARG A 24 3.68 1.84 12.99
N VAL A 25 2.86 1.31 12.10
CA VAL A 25 3.07 1.37 10.65
C VAL A 25 1.99 2.23 10.00
N ALA A 26 2.39 3.26 9.26
CA ALA A 26 1.48 4.04 8.43
C ALA A 26 1.39 3.44 7.03
N VAL A 27 0.17 3.17 6.56
CA VAL A 27 -0.09 2.62 5.23
C VAL A 27 -0.91 3.62 4.42
N PHE A 28 -0.28 4.22 3.43
CA PHE A 28 -0.89 5.17 2.51
C PHE A 28 -1.38 4.44 1.27
N GLY A 29 -2.70 4.45 1.07
CA GLY A 29 -3.40 3.73 0.00
C GLY A 29 -3.83 2.31 0.41
N ILE A 30 -5.14 2.10 0.63
CA ILE A 30 -5.74 0.81 1.04
C ILE A 30 -6.41 0.13 -0.17
N GLY A 31 -5.64 0.07 -1.25
CA GLY A 31 -6.06 -0.56 -2.51
C GLY A 31 -5.65 -2.04 -2.62
N GLY A 32 -5.37 -2.46 -3.87
CA GLY A 32 -4.97 -3.84 -4.18
C GLY A 32 -3.62 -4.24 -3.60
N VAL A 33 -2.71 -3.29 -3.34
CA VAL A 33 -1.41 -3.52 -2.69
C VAL A 33 -1.54 -3.30 -1.19
N GLY A 34 -1.93 -2.08 -0.76
CA GLY A 34 -1.94 -1.71 0.66
C GLY A 34 -2.89 -2.55 1.51
N GLY A 35 -4.02 -3.02 0.96
CA GLY A 35 -4.90 -3.94 1.66
C GLY A 35 -4.21 -5.26 2.05
N TYR A 36 -3.39 -5.83 1.17
CA TYR A 36 -2.61 -7.04 1.47
C TYR A 36 -1.39 -6.75 2.36
N VAL A 37 -0.84 -5.53 2.32
CA VAL A 37 0.16 -5.11 3.32
C VAL A 37 -0.46 -5.13 4.71
N CYS A 38 -1.60 -4.47 4.91
CA CYS A 38 -2.31 -4.44 6.19
C CYS A 38 -2.64 -5.84 6.70
N GLU A 39 -3.19 -6.70 5.82
CA GLU A 39 -3.52 -8.10 6.11
C GLU A 39 -2.32 -8.88 6.64
N ALA A 40 -1.19 -8.78 5.95
CA ALA A 40 0.02 -9.52 6.31
C ALA A 40 0.66 -8.97 7.59
N LEU A 41 0.73 -7.66 7.76
CA LEU A 41 1.34 -7.03 8.94
C LEU A 41 0.54 -7.29 10.21
N VAL A 42 -0.81 -7.20 10.18
CA VAL A 42 -1.62 -7.51 11.36
C VAL A 42 -1.52 -8.98 11.76
N ARG A 43 -1.41 -9.89 10.77
CA ARG A 43 -1.17 -11.33 11.01
C ARG A 43 0.24 -11.63 11.51
N SER A 44 1.18 -10.74 11.25
CA SER A 44 2.57 -10.85 11.74
C SER A 44 2.76 -10.27 13.14
N GLY A 45 1.74 -9.62 13.73
CA GLY A 45 1.78 -9.12 15.09
C GLY A 45 2.16 -7.65 15.22
N VAL A 46 2.16 -6.86 14.14
CA VAL A 46 2.28 -5.39 14.23
C VAL A 46 1.12 -4.83 15.05
N GLY A 47 1.43 -4.05 16.09
CA GLY A 47 0.47 -3.65 17.12
C GLY A 47 -0.27 -2.36 16.83
N ALA A 48 0.24 -1.48 15.95
CA ALA A 48 -0.44 -0.22 15.67
C ALA A 48 -0.35 0.20 14.19
N PHE A 49 -1.42 0.82 13.70
CA PHE A 49 -1.52 1.25 12.30
C PHE A 49 -2.17 2.62 12.18
N ASP A 50 -1.71 3.36 11.19
CA ASP A 50 -2.44 4.48 10.61
C ASP A 50 -2.79 4.10 9.17
N LEU A 51 -4.09 4.12 8.82
CA LEU A 51 -4.61 3.78 7.49
C LEU A 51 -5.11 5.03 6.79
N ILE A 52 -4.54 5.34 5.63
CA ILE A 52 -4.84 6.58 4.90
C ILE A 52 -5.38 6.24 3.51
N ASP A 53 -6.65 6.53 3.24
CA ASP A 53 -7.30 6.37 1.93
C ASP A 53 -8.65 7.12 1.97
N ASP A 54 -8.97 7.90 0.94
CA ASP A 54 -10.22 8.67 0.82
C ASP A 54 -11.33 7.88 0.10
N ASP A 55 -10.96 6.80 -0.58
CA ASP A 55 -11.86 6.06 -1.45
C ASP A 55 -12.87 5.19 -0.68
N LYS A 56 -14.01 4.99 -1.33
CA LYS A 56 -14.97 3.93 -1.00
C LYS A 56 -14.72 2.69 -1.84
N VAL A 57 -15.11 1.53 -1.32
CA VAL A 57 -15.07 0.27 -2.06
C VAL A 57 -16.00 0.36 -3.28
N CYS A 58 -15.45 0.17 -4.48
CA CYS A 58 -16.18 0.13 -5.73
C CYS A 58 -16.36 -1.32 -6.21
N LEU A 59 -17.41 -1.60 -7.00
CA LEU A 59 -17.66 -2.92 -7.56
C LEU A 59 -16.46 -3.46 -8.37
N THR A 60 -15.76 -2.60 -9.10
CA THR A 60 -14.57 -2.99 -9.87
C THR A 60 -13.34 -3.29 -9.02
N ASN A 61 -13.40 -3.07 -7.70
CA ASN A 61 -12.32 -3.45 -6.78
C ASN A 61 -12.37 -4.92 -6.36
N LEU A 62 -13.53 -5.59 -6.54
CA LEU A 62 -13.74 -6.97 -6.10
C LEU A 62 -12.76 -7.96 -6.73
N ASN A 63 -12.23 -7.63 -7.89
CA ASN A 63 -11.30 -8.52 -8.61
C ASN A 63 -9.91 -8.62 -7.97
N ARG A 64 -9.53 -7.66 -7.06
CA ARG A 64 -8.15 -7.60 -6.57
C ARG A 64 -7.95 -7.03 -5.17
N GLN A 65 -8.93 -6.35 -4.57
CA GLN A 65 -8.80 -5.77 -3.23
C GLN A 65 -9.39 -6.71 -2.18
N ILE A 66 -8.61 -7.10 -1.17
CA ILE A 66 -8.99 -8.07 -0.16
C ILE A 66 -10.21 -7.64 0.67
N ILE A 67 -10.39 -6.33 0.86
CA ILE A 67 -11.51 -5.74 1.59
C ILE A 67 -12.79 -5.63 0.75
N ALA A 68 -12.66 -5.77 -0.58
CA ALA A 68 -13.77 -5.56 -1.49
C ALA A 68 -14.60 -6.83 -1.65
N THR A 69 -15.82 -6.79 -1.15
CA THR A 69 -16.86 -7.80 -1.30
C THR A 69 -18.17 -7.13 -1.69
N ARG A 70 -19.18 -7.90 -2.12
CA ARG A 70 -20.51 -7.34 -2.40
C ARG A 70 -21.13 -6.64 -1.18
N LYS A 71 -20.79 -7.08 0.05
CA LYS A 71 -21.28 -6.49 1.30
C LYS A 71 -20.58 -5.18 1.69
N THR A 72 -19.39 -4.93 1.14
CA THR A 72 -18.56 -3.76 1.50
C THR A 72 -18.60 -2.66 0.47
N VAL A 73 -19.17 -2.88 -0.72
CA VAL A 73 -19.34 -1.83 -1.75
C VAL A 73 -20.05 -0.61 -1.16
N GLY A 74 -19.48 0.58 -1.37
CA GLY A 74 -19.97 1.85 -0.86
C GLY A 74 -19.45 2.27 0.51
N LYS A 75 -18.84 1.38 1.29
CA LYS A 75 -18.17 1.72 2.55
C LYS A 75 -16.76 2.30 2.28
N TYR A 76 -16.26 3.16 3.18
CA TYR A 76 -14.87 3.61 3.09
C TYR A 76 -13.90 2.46 3.26
N LYS A 77 -12.85 2.42 2.44
CA LYS A 77 -11.84 1.36 2.46
C LYS A 77 -11.14 1.24 3.82
N VAL A 78 -10.81 2.36 4.44
CA VAL A 78 -10.16 2.39 5.75
C VAL A 78 -11.04 1.83 6.86
N ASP A 79 -12.37 2.07 6.81
CA ASP A 79 -13.31 1.50 7.79
C ASP A 79 -13.36 -0.03 7.66
N VAL A 80 -13.52 -0.53 6.42
CA VAL A 80 -13.59 -1.97 6.15
C VAL A 80 -12.29 -2.68 6.52
N MET A 81 -11.14 -2.05 6.24
CA MET A 81 -9.84 -2.62 6.61
C MET A 81 -9.67 -2.66 8.13
N LYS A 82 -10.05 -1.60 8.85
CA LYS A 82 -10.02 -1.57 10.31
C LYS A 82 -10.90 -2.67 10.92
N GLU A 83 -12.16 -2.83 10.47
CA GLU A 83 -13.06 -3.90 10.91
C GLU A 83 -12.37 -5.27 10.73
N ARG A 84 -11.81 -5.52 9.54
CA ARG A 84 -11.11 -6.77 9.23
C ARG A 84 -9.88 -7.01 10.11
N MET A 85 -9.09 -5.98 10.39
CA MET A 85 -7.90 -6.10 11.23
C MET A 85 -8.27 -6.43 12.68
N LEU A 86 -9.35 -5.84 13.21
CA LEU A 86 -9.86 -6.15 14.54
C LEU A 86 -10.41 -7.57 14.66
N GLU A 87 -10.98 -8.15 13.59
CA GLU A 87 -11.38 -9.56 13.54
C GLU A 87 -10.16 -10.52 13.59
N ILE A 88 -8.99 -10.08 13.09
CA ILE A 88 -7.75 -10.87 13.10
C ILE A 88 -7.01 -10.71 14.42
N ASN A 89 -6.86 -9.47 14.86
CA ASN A 89 -6.20 -9.12 16.12
C ASN A 89 -7.03 -8.08 16.89
N PRO A 90 -7.81 -8.50 17.89
CA PRO A 90 -8.67 -7.58 18.66
C PRO A 90 -7.90 -6.49 19.42
N ASP A 91 -6.62 -6.72 19.71
CA ASP A 91 -5.78 -5.79 20.48
C ASP A 91 -5.07 -4.76 19.58
N VAL A 92 -5.23 -4.82 18.24
CA VAL A 92 -4.56 -3.90 17.33
C VAL A 92 -5.11 -2.47 17.45
N ASN A 93 -4.21 -1.51 17.54
CA ASN A 93 -4.57 -0.09 17.55
C ASN A 93 -4.60 0.45 16.12
N VAL A 94 -5.79 0.81 15.61
CA VAL A 94 -5.94 1.30 14.23
C VAL A 94 -6.56 2.69 14.22
N ARG A 95 -5.77 3.69 13.79
CA ARG A 95 -6.24 5.02 13.42
C ARG A 95 -6.59 5.04 11.94
N ILE A 96 -7.63 5.75 11.56
CA ILE A 96 -8.07 5.86 10.15
C ILE A 96 -8.13 7.33 9.75
N HIS A 97 -7.70 7.61 8.52
CA HIS A 97 -7.71 8.94 7.91
C HIS A 97 -8.44 8.84 6.57
N LYS A 98 -9.66 9.43 6.51
CA LYS A 98 -10.51 9.43 5.30
C LYS A 98 -10.17 10.65 4.44
N CYS A 99 -8.95 10.71 3.96
CA CYS A 99 -8.47 11.82 3.17
C CYS A 99 -7.48 11.36 2.10
N PHE A 100 -7.37 12.14 1.05
CA PHE A 100 -6.34 11.99 0.04
C PHE A 100 -5.05 12.68 0.53
N PHE A 101 -3.94 11.95 0.55
CA PHE A 101 -2.66 12.51 0.99
C PHE A 101 -2.04 13.34 -0.13
N LEU A 102 -1.74 14.60 0.16
CA LEU A 102 -1.09 15.56 -0.72
C LEU A 102 -0.08 16.42 0.07
N PRO A 103 0.81 17.17 -0.60
CA PRO A 103 1.73 18.09 0.08
C PRO A 103 1.03 19.10 1.01
N GLU A 104 -0.18 19.53 0.64
CA GLU A 104 -0.95 20.53 1.37
C GLU A 104 -1.41 20.08 2.75
N ASN A 105 -1.61 18.77 2.96
CA ASN A 105 -2.03 18.19 4.24
C ASN A 105 -0.97 17.30 4.89
N ALA A 106 0.24 17.24 4.33
CA ALA A 106 1.29 16.35 4.80
C ALA A 106 1.74 16.62 6.25
N ASP A 107 1.61 17.86 6.71
CA ASP A 107 1.95 18.27 8.08
C ASP A 107 0.90 17.87 9.13
N GLU A 108 -0.27 17.40 8.72
CA GLU A 108 -1.31 16.88 9.62
C GLU A 108 -1.03 15.45 10.12
N PHE A 109 -0.04 14.78 9.51
CA PHE A 109 0.30 13.39 9.84
C PHE A 109 1.49 13.33 10.81
N PRO A 110 1.38 12.56 11.92
CA PRO A 110 2.43 12.47 12.94
C PRO A 110 3.54 11.50 12.50
N PHE A 111 4.36 11.90 11.53
CA PHE A 111 5.46 11.08 11.02
C PHE A 111 6.46 10.69 12.13
N ASP A 112 6.59 11.46 13.18
CA ASP A 112 7.42 11.18 14.36
C ASP A 112 6.90 10.04 15.23
N GLU A 113 5.62 9.66 15.09
CA GLU A 113 5.03 8.49 15.76
C GLU A 113 5.17 7.20 14.94
N TYR A 114 5.64 7.26 13.70
CA TYR A 114 5.71 6.09 12.81
C TYR A 114 7.06 5.39 12.88
N ASP A 115 7.05 4.09 13.12
CA ASP A 115 8.23 3.24 13.00
C ASP A 115 8.53 2.85 11.56
N TYR A 116 7.51 2.89 10.70
CA TYR A 116 7.63 2.56 9.29
C TYR A 116 6.50 3.18 8.44
N VAL A 117 6.84 3.61 7.23
CA VAL A 117 5.88 4.13 6.25
C VAL A 117 5.81 3.18 5.05
N VAL A 118 4.59 2.82 4.64
CA VAL A 118 4.31 2.08 3.42
C VAL A 118 3.59 2.98 2.43
N ASP A 119 4.23 3.21 1.29
CA ASP A 119 3.67 3.95 0.17
C ASP A 119 3.05 2.98 -0.85
N ALA A 120 1.73 2.85 -0.83
CA ALA A 120 0.94 2.09 -1.77
C ALA A 120 -0.05 2.96 -2.58
N VAL A 121 0.18 4.29 -2.63
CA VAL A 121 -0.62 5.22 -3.44
C VAL A 121 -0.22 5.14 -4.92
N ASP A 122 -1.09 5.60 -5.82
CA ASP A 122 -0.85 5.60 -7.27
C ASP A 122 -0.48 6.98 -7.83
N THR A 123 -0.54 8.03 -7.02
CA THR A 123 -0.26 9.41 -7.42
C THR A 123 1.21 9.78 -7.20
N VAL A 124 1.90 10.21 -8.24
CA VAL A 124 3.33 10.56 -8.20
C VAL A 124 3.63 11.68 -7.20
N THR A 125 2.78 12.71 -7.14
CA THR A 125 2.95 13.84 -6.20
C THR A 125 2.92 13.36 -4.76
N ALA A 126 1.93 12.55 -4.39
CA ALA A 126 1.83 11.97 -3.06
C ALA A 126 3.03 11.07 -2.72
N LYS A 127 3.47 10.22 -3.67
CA LYS A 127 4.66 9.37 -3.48
C LYS A 127 5.92 10.19 -3.17
N ILE A 128 6.13 11.27 -3.91
CA ILE A 128 7.29 12.14 -3.69
C ILE A 128 7.23 12.76 -2.30
N GLU A 129 6.08 13.30 -1.91
CA GLU A 129 5.90 13.92 -0.60
C GLU A 129 6.09 12.92 0.54
N LEU A 130 5.55 11.70 0.43
CA LEU A 130 5.79 10.63 1.40
C LEU A 130 7.28 10.34 1.61
N VAL A 131 8.03 10.26 0.51
CA VAL A 131 9.49 10.05 0.58
C VAL A 131 10.19 11.22 1.25
N MET A 132 9.84 12.45 0.88
CA MET A 132 10.46 13.67 1.43
C MET A 132 10.19 13.80 2.93
N LYS A 133 8.93 13.60 3.37
CA LYS A 133 8.53 13.65 4.78
C LYS A 133 9.20 12.54 5.59
N SER A 134 9.16 11.31 5.09
CA SER A 134 9.81 10.17 5.78
C SER A 134 11.31 10.41 5.97
N GLN A 135 11.99 10.96 4.96
CA GLN A 135 13.42 11.29 5.09
C GLN A 135 13.67 12.43 6.08
N ALA A 136 12.87 13.49 6.05
CA ALA A 136 13.00 14.61 6.96
C ALA A 136 12.84 14.19 8.43
N MET A 137 11.97 13.19 8.68
CA MET A 137 11.70 12.66 10.02
C MET A 137 12.51 11.41 10.36
N ASN A 138 13.43 10.97 9.45
CA ASN A 138 14.23 9.74 9.59
C ASN A 138 13.37 8.47 9.80
N VAL A 139 12.18 8.42 9.24
CA VAL A 139 11.30 7.25 9.27
C VAL A 139 11.59 6.37 8.04
N PRO A 140 11.83 5.06 8.21
CA PRO A 140 12.01 4.16 7.08
C PRO A 140 10.74 4.07 6.23
N ILE A 141 10.93 4.02 4.91
CA ILE A 141 9.85 3.94 3.94
C ILE A 141 10.12 2.88 2.88
N ILE A 142 9.08 2.16 2.49
CA ILE A 142 9.06 1.29 1.30
C ILE A 142 7.94 1.71 0.36
N SER A 143 8.26 1.80 -0.93
CA SER A 143 7.30 2.27 -1.92
C SER A 143 6.98 1.17 -2.94
N SER A 144 5.67 0.96 -3.19
CA SER A 144 5.19 0.13 -4.29
C SER A 144 5.34 0.87 -5.61
N MET A 145 5.99 0.25 -6.59
CA MET A 145 5.97 0.75 -7.95
C MET A 145 4.74 0.19 -8.71
N GLY A 146 4.67 0.38 -10.02
CA GLY A 146 3.50 0.02 -10.81
C GLY A 146 3.17 -1.48 -10.79
N ALA A 147 2.03 -1.85 -10.23
CA ALA A 147 1.48 -3.21 -10.20
C ALA A 147 0.36 -3.45 -11.22
N GLY A 148 -0.10 -2.42 -11.93
CA GLY A 148 -1.09 -2.55 -12.99
C GLY A 148 -0.49 -3.01 -14.32
N ASN A 149 -1.35 -3.57 -15.19
CA ASN A 149 -0.99 -4.03 -16.55
C ASN A 149 0.09 -5.11 -16.57
N LYS A 150 0.11 -6.00 -15.57
CA LYS A 150 1.07 -7.08 -15.39
C LYS A 150 0.37 -8.39 -15.06
N LEU A 151 1.00 -9.50 -15.42
CA LEU A 151 0.49 -10.85 -15.22
C LEU A 151 1.50 -11.77 -14.50
N ASP A 152 2.77 -11.39 -14.45
CA ASP A 152 3.79 -12.16 -13.76
C ASP A 152 4.04 -11.62 -12.35
N ALA A 153 3.39 -12.22 -11.37
CA ALA A 153 3.59 -11.88 -9.96
C ALA A 153 4.98 -12.28 -9.45
N SER A 154 5.63 -13.28 -10.05
CA SER A 154 6.95 -13.77 -9.67
C SER A 154 8.09 -12.84 -10.10
N ALA A 155 7.83 -11.96 -11.07
CA ALA A 155 8.81 -10.97 -11.55
C ALA A 155 8.98 -9.78 -10.62
N PHE A 156 8.23 -9.69 -9.52
CA PHE A 156 8.39 -8.61 -8.54
C PHE A 156 9.57 -8.87 -7.61
N LYS A 157 10.34 -7.82 -7.38
CA LYS A 157 11.52 -7.84 -6.52
C LYS A 157 11.71 -6.56 -5.75
N VAL A 158 12.49 -6.65 -4.68
CA VAL A 158 12.90 -5.52 -3.84
C VAL A 158 14.21 -4.96 -4.37
N ALA A 159 14.30 -3.64 -4.49
CA ALA A 159 15.53 -2.96 -4.87
C ALA A 159 15.58 -1.53 -4.33
N ASP A 160 16.75 -0.91 -4.43
CA ASP A 160 16.84 0.55 -4.38
C ASP A 160 16.28 1.14 -5.68
N ILE A 161 15.61 2.30 -5.58
CA ILE A 161 15.00 2.98 -6.74
C ILE A 161 15.99 3.20 -7.88
N ASP A 162 17.26 3.48 -7.58
CA ASP A 162 18.31 3.71 -8.59
C ASP A 162 18.68 2.45 -9.38
N LYS A 163 18.41 1.26 -8.82
CA LYS A 163 18.68 -0.03 -9.47
C LYS A 163 17.52 -0.57 -10.28
N THR A 164 16.39 0.15 -10.31
CA THR A 164 15.19 -0.31 -11.02
C THR A 164 15.30 -0.16 -12.52
N GLN A 165 14.69 -1.08 -13.28
CA GLN A 165 14.65 -1.10 -14.73
C GLN A 165 13.22 -1.33 -15.24
N MET A 166 12.96 -1.07 -16.52
CA MET A 166 11.71 -1.36 -17.26
C MET A 166 10.41 -0.74 -16.70
N CYS A 167 10.33 -0.43 -15.41
CA CYS A 167 9.11 0.11 -14.80
C CYS A 167 8.93 1.62 -15.10
N PRO A 168 7.86 2.05 -15.80
CA PRO A 168 7.64 3.46 -16.14
C PRO A 168 7.51 4.36 -14.91
N LEU A 169 6.77 3.91 -13.88
CA LEU A 169 6.59 4.67 -12.64
C LEU A 169 7.92 4.85 -11.92
N ALA A 170 8.73 3.79 -11.79
CA ALA A 170 10.05 3.89 -11.17
C ALA A 170 10.96 4.86 -11.94
N LYS A 171 10.88 4.91 -13.27
CA LYS A 171 11.63 5.88 -14.09
C LYS A 171 11.27 7.33 -13.75
N VAL A 172 9.97 7.61 -13.58
CA VAL A 172 9.49 8.94 -13.18
C VAL A 172 9.97 9.26 -11.77
N MET A 173 9.76 8.35 -10.81
CA MET A 173 10.18 8.53 -9.41
C MET A 173 11.68 8.81 -9.30
N ARG A 174 12.53 8.01 -9.95
CA ARG A 174 14.00 8.24 -9.98
C ARG A 174 14.34 9.64 -10.41
N ARG A 175 13.75 10.11 -11.53
CA ARG A 175 14.01 11.46 -12.06
C ARG A 175 13.61 12.55 -11.07
N GLU A 176 12.43 12.44 -10.48
CA GLU A 176 11.89 13.44 -9.56
C GLU A 176 12.60 13.44 -8.20
N LEU A 177 12.96 12.26 -7.68
CA LEU A 177 13.73 12.12 -6.44
C LEU A 177 15.17 12.61 -6.58
N LYS A 178 15.81 12.36 -7.74
CA LYS A 178 17.16 12.88 -8.01
C LYS A 178 17.21 14.41 -7.97
N LYS A 179 16.19 15.12 -8.49
CA LYS A 179 16.08 16.58 -8.40
C LYS A 179 16.02 17.09 -6.96
N ARG A 180 15.53 16.25 -6.03
CA ARG A 180 15.35 16.54 -4.61
C ARG A 180 16.48 15.97 -3.75
N HIS A 181 17.58 15.53 -4.37
CA HIS A 181 18.76 14.97 -3.71
C HIS A 181 18.49 13.72 -2.85
N VAL A 182 17.38 13.01 -3.11
CA VAL A 182 17.07 11.72 -2.50
C VAL A 182 18.00 10.66 -3.11
N LYS A 183 18.83 10.04 -2.27
CA LYS A 183 19.86 9.07 -2.73
C LYS A 183 19.38 7.63 -2.74
N LYS A 184 18.43 7.28 -1.87
CA LYS A 184 17.97 5.90 -1.70
C LYS A 184 16.48 5.87 -1.41
N LEU A 185 15.79 4.87 -1.96
CA LEU A 185 14.42 4.52 -1.63
C LEU A 185 14.24 3.02 -1.88
N LYS A 186 13.87 2.28 -0.84
CA LYS A 186 13.49 0.86 -0.99
C LYS A 186 12.16 0.78 -1.74
N VAL A 187 12.13 0.00 -2.81
CA VAL A 187 10.94 -0.17 -3.64
C VAL A 187 10.68 -1.63 -3.96
N VAL A 188 9.41 -1.95 -4.19
CA VAL A 188 8.98 -3.21 -4.82
C VAL A 188 8.52 -2.90 -6.24
N TYR A 189 9.17 -3.53 -7.23
CA TYR A 189 8.93 -3.27 -8.64
C TYR A 189 9.08 -4.55 -9.47
N SER A 190 8.65 -4.50 -10.71
CA SER A 190 8.80 -5.61 -11.67
C SER A 190 9.46 -5.12 -12.94
N GLU A 191 10.28 -5.98 -13.54
CA GLU A 191 10.88 -5.80 -14.86
C GLU A 191 9.98 -6.30 -16.00
N GLU A 192 8.83 -6.88 -15.68
CA GLU A 192 7.82 -7.20 -16.68
C GLU A 192 7.39 -5.92 -17.42
N LYS A 193 7.45 -5.98 -18.76
CA LYS A 193 6.94 -4.89 -19.60
C LYS A 193 5.41 -4.83 -19.43
N PRO A 194 4.84 -3.65 -19.04
CA PRO A 194 3.41 -3.55 -18.90
C PRO A 194 2.67 -3.94 -20.18
N THR A 195 1.67 -4.80 -20.05
CA THR A 195 0.77 -5.17 -21.15
C THR A 195 -0.14 -4.00 -21.49
N ARG A 196 -0.35 -3.71 -22.77
CA ARG A 196 -1.32 -2.69 -23.17
C ARG A 196 -2.72 -3.20 -22.86
N PRO A 197 -3.55 -2.45 -22.09
CA PRO A 197 -4.94 -2.83 -21.86
C PRO A 197 -5.72 -2.92 -23.18
N ILE A 198 -6.70 -3.81 -23.24
CA ILE A 198 -7.66 -3.86 -24.32
C ILE A 198 -8.54 -2.63 -24.23
N GLU A 199 -8.56 -1.81 -25.27
CA GLU A 199 -9.40 -0.62 -25.36
C GLU A 199 -10.83 -1.05 -25.74
N ASP A 200 -11.65 -1.37 -24.74
CA ASP A 200 -13.08 -1.65 -24.92
C ASP A 200 -13.89 -0.61 -24.15
N MET A 201 -14.59 0.23 -24.89
CA MET A 201 -15.41 1.32 -24.34
C MET A 201 -16.61 0.78 -23.53
N ALA A 202 -17.07 -0.44 -23.81
CA ALA A 202 -18.23 -1.04 -23.14
C ALA A 202 -17.91 -1.50 -21.70
N ILE A 203 -16.65 -1.88 -21.42
CA ILE A 203 -16.23 -2.36 -20.11
C ILE A 203 -15.37 -1.32 -19.35
N SER A 204 -15.14 -0.15 -19.92
CA SER A 204 -14.32 0.90 -19.30
C SER A 204 -15.12 1.72 -18.30
N CYS A 205 -14.64 1.80 -17.06
CA CYS A 205 -15.17 2.72 -16.05
C CYS A 205 -15.14 4.21 -16.50
N ARG A 206 -14.43 4.54 -17.57
CA ARG A 206 -14.36 5.88 -18.14
C ARG A 206 -15.71 6.34 -18.67
N ASN A 207 -16.48 5.43 -19.29
CA ASN A 207 -17.76 5.73 -19.90
C ASN A 207 -18.95 5.29 -19.05
N HIS A 208 -18.75 4.27 -18.22
CA HIS A 208 -19.78 3.70 -17.37
C HIS A 208 -19.27 3.64 -15.92
N CYS A 209 -19.13 4.84 -15.31
CA CYS A 209 -18.69 4.91 -13.91
C CYS A 209 -19.80 4.37 -12.99
N ILE A 210 -19.45 3.31 -12.25
CA ILE A 210 -20.29 2.69 -11.21
C ILE A 210 -19.74 2.96 -9.81
N CYS A 211 -18.96 4.05 -9.66
CA CYS A 211 -18.44 4.46 -8.35
C CYS A 211 -19.60 4.81 -7.40
N PRO A 212 -19.48 4.52 -6.10
CA PRO A 212 -20.46 4.89 -5.12
C PRO A 212 -20.71 6.41 -5.10
N PRO A 213 -21.93 6.87 -4.77
CA PRO A 213 -22.22 8.28 -4.63
C PRO A 213 -21.29 8.94 -3.59
N GLY A 214 -20.81 10.17 -3.90
CA GLY A 214 -19.92 10.93 -3.01
C GLY A 214 -18.47 10.47 -3.03
N ALA A 215 -18.02 9.75 -4.06
CA ALA A 215 -16.58 9.55 -4.32
C ALA A 215 -15.99 10.87 -4.83
N GLU A 216 -14.99 11.41 -4.13
CA GLU A 216 -14.33 12.68 -4.50
C GLU A 216 -13.51 12.52 -5.78
N HIS A 217 -12.88 11.35 -5.99
CA HIS A 217 -12.12 11.04 -7.19
C HIS A 217 -12.86 10.05 -8.09
N LYS A 218 -13.27 10.50 -9.28
CA LYS A 218 -13.98 9.68 -10.26
C LYS A 218 -13.00 8.98 -11.20
N CYS A 219 -13.29 7.72 -11.54
CA CYS A 219 -12.53 6.97 -12.55
C CYS A 219 -12.49 7.69 -13.90
N THR A 220 -13.49 8.54 -14.21
CA THR A 220 -13.60 9.33 -15.43
C THR A 220 -12.51 10.40 -15.55
N GLU A 221 -11.92 10.84 -14.45
CA GLU A 221 -10.88 11.89 -14.42
C GLU A 221 -9.47 11.30 -14.60
N ARG A 222 -9.32 9.99 -14.51
CA ARG A 222 -8.03 9.32 -14.69
C ARG A 222 -7.65 9.26 -16.18
N ARG A 223 -6.41 9.64 -16.48
CA ARG A 223 -5.87 9.60 -17.85
C ARG A 223 -5.90 8.18 -18.43
N ASP A 224 -5.55 7.18 -17.63
CA ASP A 224 -5.58 5.77 -17.98
C ASP A 224 -6.10 4.94 -16.80
N ILE A 225 -6.94 3.94 -17.10
CA ILE A 225 -7.39 2.95 -16.13
C ILE A 225 -6.59 1.67 -16.39
N PRO A 226 -5.62 1.36 -15.52
CA PRO A 226 -4.80 0.16 -15.73
C PRO A 226 -5.63 -1.11 -15.53
N GLY A 227 -5.39 -2.11 -16.37
CA GLY A 227 -5.86 -3.47 -16.12
C GLY A 227 -5.19 -4.04 -14.86
N SER A 228 -5.88 -4.91 -14.15
CA SER A 228 -5.35 -5.58 -12.97
C SER A 228 -6.00 -6.93 -12.74
N VAL A 229 -5.27 -7.82 -12.07
CA VAL A 229 -5.69 -9.17 -11.68
C VAL A 229 -5.46 -9.38 -10.19
N ALA A 230 -6.09 -10.40 -9.60
CA ALA A 230 -6.04 -10.59 -8.15
C ALA A 230 -4.64 -10.87 -7.61
N PHE A 231 -3.87 -11.70 -8.33
CA PHE A 231 -2.62 -12.29 -7.84
C PHE A 231 -1.39 -11.38 -8.00
N VAL A 232 -1.44 -10.30 -8.76
CA VAL A 232 -0.30 -9.39 -8.94
C VAL A 232 -0.19 -8.38 -7.79
N PRO A 233 -1.17 -7.49 -7.54
CA PRO A 233 -1.05 -6.51 -6.47
C PRO A 233 -1.02 -7.17 -5.07
N SER A 234 -1.65 -8.34 -4.91
CA SER A 234 -1.61 -9.09 -3.66
C SER A 234 -0.20 -9.56 -3.31
N VAL A 235 0.51 -10.14 -4.28
CA VAL A 235 1.91 -10.57 -4.08
C VAL A 235 2.81 -9.39 -3.80
N VAL A 236 2.64 -8.25 -4.48
CA VAL A 236 3.37 -7.01 -4.17
C VAL A 236 3.16 -6.60 -2.72
N GLY A 237 1.91 -6.60 -2.25
CA GLY A 237 1.58 -6.27 -0.85
C GLY A 237 2.23 -7.22 0.15
N LEU A 238 2.24 -8.52 -0.13
CA LEU A 238 2.88 -9.53 0.72
C LEU A 238 4.41 -9.38 0.76
N ILE A 239 5.05 -9.07 -0.38
CA ILE A 239 6.49 -8.78 -0.43
C ILE A 239 6.82 -7.55 0.42
N ILE A 240 6.06 -6.46 0.27
CA ILE A 240 6.24 -5.23 1.06
C ILE A 240 6.12 -5.54 2.55
N ALA A 241 5.08 -6.25 2.97
CA ALA A 241 4.88 -6.60 4.37
C ALA A 241 6.03 -7.43 4.92
N GLY A 242 6.55 -8.40 4.15
CA GLY A 242 7.72 -9.19 4.53
C GLY A 242 8.97 -8.34 4.73
N GLU A 243 9.20 -7.32 3.89
CA GLU A 243 10.31 -6.37 4.04
C GLU A 243 10.14 -5.51 5.30
N VAL A 244 8.92 -4.99 5.54
CA VAL A 244 8.62 -4.19 6.75
C VAL A 244 8.89 -5.01 8.01
N VAL A 245 8.41 -6.25 8.09
CA VAL A 245 8.66 -7.15 9.24
C VAL A 245 10.16 -7.36 9.44
N LYS A 246 10.91 -7.68 8.37
CA LYS A 246 12.37 -7.87 8.46
C LYS A 246 13.09 -6.62 8.95
N ASP A 247 12.73 -5.45 8.43
CA ASP A 247 13.36 -4.18 8.82
C ASP A 247 13.04 -3.82 10.28
N LEU A 248 11.80 -4.00 10.73
CA LEU A 248 11.40 -3.74 12.12
C LEU A 248 12.09 -4.70 13.11
N CYS A 249 12.25 -5.97 12.72
CA CYS A 249 12.91 -6.96 13.58
C CYS A 249 14.44 -6.81 13.62
N ALA A 250 15.06 -6.21 12.59
CA ALA A 250 16.52 -6.03 12.51
C ALA A 250 17.05 -4.84 13.35
N LYS A 251 16.17 -3.98 13.82
CA LYS A 251 16.51 -2.76 14.60
C LYS A 251 16.76 -3.02 16.08
#